data_2d9d4085898987141842113edc036692
#
_entry.id   2d9d4085898987141842113edc036692
#
_cell.length_a   1.000
_cell.length_b   1.000
_cell.length_c   1.000
_cell.angle_alpha   90.00
_cell.angle_beta   90.00
_cell.angle_gamma   90.00
#
_symmetry.space_group_name_H-M   'P 1'
#
loop_
_entity.id
_entity.type
_entity.pdbx_description
1 polymer ?
#
loop_
_entity_poly.entity_id
_entity_poly.type
_entity_poly.pdbx_seq_one_letter_code
_entity_poly.pdbx_strand_id
1 'polypeptide(L)'
;MILRIMLALAVFVSCEVATSVMASSVNQEAKKAEVIPAEKARDHLDKSITTELTVKSAKDANTSKVVYLDSEEDYKSEKNLALVIPYATVEDFKKAGIDDVIKHFMGKKIRVTGKVIRQSDQTRIIVTEMKQIEMVK
;
A
#
# COMPACT_ATOMS: atom_id res chain seq x y z
N MET A 1 61.89 55.47 -16.97
CA MET A 1 61.04 54.99 -15.90
C MET A 1 59.76 54.47 -16.42
N ILE A 2 59.67 53.22 -16.49
CA ILE A 2 58.47 52.61 -17.08
C ILE A 2 57.70 51.92 -16.02
N LEU A 3 56.54 52.41 -15.76
CA LEU A 3 55.63 51.79 -14.88
C LEU A 3 54.90 50.71 -15.66
N ARG A 4 55.20 49.50 -15.33
CA ARG A 4 54.47 48.41 -15.88
C ARG A 4 53.31 48.08 -15.01
N ILE A 5 52.20 48.42 -15.46
CA ILE A 5 50.99 48.00 -14.87
C ILE A 5 50.71 46.58 -15.41
N MET A 6 50.96 45.67 -14.55
CA MET A 6 50.53 44.28 -14.81
C MET A 6 49.06 44.22 -14.59
N LEU A 7 48.37 44.16 -15.64
CA LEU A 7 46.97 43.85 -15.59
C LEU A 7 46.82 42.36 -15.26
N ALA A 8 46.53 42.07 -14.08
CA ALA A 8 46.15 40.71 -13.70
C ALA A 8 44.78 40.43 -14.30
N LEU A 9 44.78 39.68 -15.32
CA LEU A 9 43.53 39.15 -15.85
C LEU A 9 43.06 38.07 -14.91
N ALA A 10 42.18 38.42 -14.07
CA ALA A 10 41.44 37.44 -13.28
C ALA A 10 40.49 36.70 -14.23
N VAL A 11 40.91 35.55 -14.62
CA VAL A 11 39.99 34.66 -15.30
C VAL A 11 39.08 34.09 -14.26
N PHE A 12 37.92 34.67 -14.19
CA PHE A 12 36.83 34.04 -13.47
C PHE A 12 36.34 32.87 -14.28
N VAL A 13 36.85 31.74 -13.98
CA VAL A 13 36.18 30.51 -14.36
C VAL A 13 35.03 30.36 -13.41
N SER A 14 33.93 30.93 -13.76
CA SER A 14 32.69 30.57 -13.08
C SER A 14 32.43 29.12 -13.49
N CYS A 15 32.79 28.26 -12.59
CA CYS A 15 32.34 26.91 -12.69
C CYS A 15 30.86 26.91 -12.41
N GLU A 16 30.10 27.08 -13.45
CA GLU A 16 28.68 26.82 -13.42
C GLU A 16 28.50 25.33 -13.19
N VAL A 17 28.50 24.95 -11.95
CA VAL A 17 28.05 23.61 -11.63
C VAL A 17 26.55 23.62 -11.87
N ALA A 18 26.18 23.29 -13.04
CA ALA A 18 24.81 22.99 -13.31
C ALA A 18 24.48 21.74 -12.52
N THR A 19 23.98 21.94 -11.37
CA THR A 19 23.38 20.86 -10.62
C THR A 19 22.07 20.52 -11.30
N SER A 20 22.18 19.74 -12.32
CA SER A 20 21.02 19.10 -12.90
C SER A 20 20.60 18.00 -11.95
N VAL A 21 20.11 18.42 -10.84
CA VAL A 21 19.73 17.47 -9.89
C VAL A 21 18.24 17.35 -9.99
N MET A 22 17.75 16.15 -10.03
CA MET A 22 16.53 15.93 -9.33
C MET A 22 15.32 15.82 -10.12
N ALA A 23 15.44 15.66 -11.38
CA ALA A 23 14.27 15.31 -12.19
C ALA A 23 13.77 13.88 -11.91
N SER A 24 14.56 13.08 -11.23
CA SER A 24 14.21 11.68 -11.02
C SER A 24 13.23 11.42 -9.87
N SER A 25 13.11 12.36 -8.97
CA SER A 25 12.20 12.17 -7.83
C SER A 25 10.74 12.49 -8.13
N VAL A 26 10.49 13.22 -9.21
CA VAL A 26 9.15 13.69 -9.55
C VAL A 26 8.32 12.63 -10.25
N ASN A 27 8.96 11.65 -10.83
CA ASN A 27 8.26 10.63 -11.60
C ASN A 27 7.65 9.49 -10.78
N GLN A 28 7.85 9.49 -9.48
CA GLN A 28 7.28 8.46 -8.63
C GLN A 28 5.78 8.65 -8.34
N GLU A 29 5.27 9.82 -8.59
CA GLU A 29 3.87 10.13 -8.32
C GLU A 29 2.91 9.66 -9.40
N ALA A 30 3.41 9.44 -10.61
CA ALA A 30 2.55 9.19 -11.76
C ALA A 30 2.17 7.72 -11.96
N LYS A 31 2.77 6.80 -11.23
CA LYS A 31 2.45 5.40 -11.39
C LYS A 31 1.28 5.03 -10.51
N LYS A 32 0.09 5.17 -11.06
CA LYS A 32 -1.12 4.60 -10.46
C LYS A 32 -0.85 3.11 -10.22
N ALA A 33 -0.88 2.70 -8.95
CA ALA A 33 -0.64 1.32 -8.60
C ALA A 33 -1.61 0.42 -9.38
N GLU A 34 -1.07 -0.58 -10.05
CA GLU A 34 -1.87 -1.55 -10.77
C GLU A 34 -2.76 -2.29 -9.77
N VAL A 35 -4.05 -2.32 -10.05
CA VAL A 35 -5.01 -3.02 -9.22
C VAL A 35 -5.13 -4.45 -9.74
N ILE A 36 -4.83 -5.40 -8.87
CA ILE A 36 -4.85 -6.83 -9.18
C ILE A 36 -6.15 -7.41 -8.65
N PRO A 37 -6.91 -8.19 -9.45
CA PRO A 37 -8.09 -8.86 -8.94
C PRO A 37 -7.75 -9.80 -7.78
N ALA A 38 -8.63 -9.88 -6.79
CA ALA A 38 -8.41 -10.71 -5.59
C ALA A 38 -8.11 -12.17 -5.92
N GLU A 39 -8.78 -12.72 -6.93
CA GLU A 39 -8.57 -14.10 -7.38
C GLU A 39 -7.16 -14.37 -7.90
N LYS A 40 -6.46 -13.33 -8.34
CA LYS A 40 -5.09 -13.42 -8.84
C LYS A 40 -4.02 -13.08 -7.79
N ALA A 41 -4.44 -12.68 -6.61
CA ALA A 41 -3.50 -12.36 -5.53
C ALA A 41 -2.58 -13.55 -5.22
N ARG A 42 -3.07 -14.77 -5.36
CA ARG A 42 -2.29 -15.99 -5.14
C ARG A 42 -1.04 -16.10 -6.03
N ASP A 43 -1.05 -15.42 -7.17
CA ASP A 43 0.08 -15.42 -8.11
C ASP A 43 1.18 -14.43 -7.72
N HIS A 44 0.94 -13.63 -6.68
CA HIS A 44 1.83 -12.57 -6.22
C HIS A 44 2.30 -12.79 -4.78
N LEU A 45 2.53 -14.03 -4.41
CA LEU A 45 2.99 -14.37 -3.06
C LEU A 45 4.29 -13.65 -2.73
N ASP A 46 4.38 -13.19 -1.48
CA ASP A 46 5.51 -12.43 -0.93
C ASP A 46 5.75 -11.07 -1.58
N LYS A 47 4.79 -10.61 -2.40
CA LYS A 47 4.82 -9.28 -3.02
C LYS A 47 3.76 -8.39 -2.43
N SER A 48 4.08 -7.11 -2.34
CA SER A 48 3.08 -6.10 -1.96
C SER A 48 2.29 -5.69 -3.19
N ILE A 49 0.97 -5.81 -3.11
CA ILE A 49 0.07 -5.50 -4.21
C ILE A 49 -1.07 -4.60 -3.74
N THR A 50 -1.74 -3.98 -4.69
CA THR A 50 -3.03 -3.34 -4.47
C THR A 50 -4.09 -4.18 -5.16
N THR A 51 -5.11 -4.57 -4.42
CA THR A 51 -6.19 -5.40 -4.94
C THR A 51 -7.54 -4.80 -4.58
N GLU A 52 -8.53 -5.05 -5.42
CA GLU A 52 -9.93 -4.71 -5.14
C GLU A 52 -10.73 -6.00 -4.96
N LEU A 53 -11.61 -5.98 -3.99
CA LEU A 53 -12.50 -7.10 -3.72
C LEU A 53 -13.81 -6.61 -3.11
N THR A 54 -14.83 -7.44 -3.26
CA THR A 54 -16.09 -7.27 -2.54
C THR A 54 -16.09 -8.25 -1.36
N VAL A 55 -16.36 -7.76 -0.17
CA VAL A 55 -16.40 -8.61 1.02
C VAL A 55 -17.68 -9.43 0.99
N LYS A 56 -17.56 -10.70 0.72
CA LYS A 56 -18.71 -11.63 0.65
C LYS A 56 -18.92 -12.41 1.93
N SER A 57 -17.89 -12.55 2.75
CA SER A 57 -17.94 -13.23 4.01
C SER A 57 -17.02 -12.56 5.02
N ALA A 58 -17.34 -12.65 6.27
CA ALA A 58 -16.50 -12.11 7.33
C ALA A 58 -16.66 -12.95 8.60
N LYS A 59 -15.61 -12.99 9.40
CA LYS A 59 -15.60 -13.76 10.64
C LYS A 59 -14.74 -13.07 11.69
N ASP A 60 -15.27 -12.99 12.89
CA ASP A 60 -14.50 -12.59 14.06
C ASP A 60 -13.90 -13.85 14.71
N ALA A 61 -12.59 -13.97 14.65
CA ALA A 61 -11.88 -15.09 15.24
C ALA A 61 -11.31 -14.68 16.61
N ASN A 62 -12.16 -14.72 17.62
CA ASN A 62 -11.82 -14.32 18.98
C ASN A 62 -10.61 -15.05 19.55
N THR A 63 -10.45 -16.32 19.23
CA THR A 63 -9.33 -17.13 19.70
C THR A 63 -7.99 -16.62 19.17
N SER A 64 -7.97 -16.22 17.91
CA SER A 64 -6.77 -15.70 17.24
C SER A 64 -6.66 -14.19 17.37
N LYS A 65 -7.66 -13.52 17.90
CA LYS A 65 -7.75 -12.06 18.03
C LYS A 65 -7.56 -11.32 16.71
N VAL A 66 -8.23 -11.82 15.69
CA VAL A 66 -8.24 -11.22 14.36
C VAL A 66 -9.65 -11.27 13.77
N VAL A 67 -9.89 -10.36 12.82
CA VAL A 67 -11.10 -10.40 12.01
C VAL A 67 -10.69 -10.78 10.61
N TYR A 68 -11.43 -11.69 10.01
CA TYR A 68 -11.25 -12.09 8.60
C TYR A 68 -12.31 -11.44 7.73
N LEU A 69 -11.88 -10.87 6.60
CA LEU A 69 -12.76 -10.41 5.53
C LEU A 69 -12.40 -11.21 4.28
N ASP A 70 -13.35 -11.94 3.74
CA ASP A 70 -13.12 -12.84 2.63
C ASP A 70 -13.75 -12.33 1.34
N SER A 71 -13.04 -12.50 0.22
CA SER A 71 -13.52 -12.11 -1.10
C SER A 71 -14.53 -13.10 -1.68
N GLU A 72 -14.63 -14.29 -1.12
CA GLU A 72 -15.56 -15.34 -1.51
C GLU A 72 -16.41 -15.78 -0.33
N GLU A 73 -17.58 -16.35 -0.62
CA GLU A 73 -18.44 -16.89 0.42
C GLU A 73 -17.82 -18.10 1.10
N ASP A 74 -17.13 -18.93 0.32
CA ASP A 74 -16.38 -20.05 0.84
C ASP A 74 -14.91 -19.68 1.00
N TYR A 75 -14.47 -19.59 2.25
CA TYR A 75 -13.09 -19.25 2.58
C TYR A 75 -12.07 -20.30 2.08
N LYS A 76 -12.53 -21.51 1.75
CA LYS A 76 -11.69 -22.57 1.19
C LYS A 76 -11.51 -22.45 -0.32
N SER A 77 -12.26 -21.58 -0.98
CA SER A 77 -12.13 -21.38 -2.41
C SER A 77 -10.70 -20.96 -2.78
N GLU A 78 -10.19 -21.53 -3.85
CA GLU A 78 -8.86 -21.16 -4.36
C GLU A 78 -8.79 -19.69 -4.83
N LYS A 79 -9.94 -19.12 -5.14
CA LYS A 79 -10.05 -17.71 -5.55
C LYS A 79 -10.16 -16.75 -4.37
N ASN A 80 -10.34 -17.28 -3.16
CA ASN A 80 -10.53 -16.44 -1.98
C ASN A 80 -9.25 -15.72 -1.60
N LEU A 81 -9.41 -14.44 -1.30
CA LEU A 81 -8.40 -13.64 -0.63
C LEU A 81 -8.95 -13.23 0.73
N ALA A 82 -8.27 -13.65 1.78
CA ALA A 82 -8.64 -13.30 3.14
C ALA A 82 -7.84 -12.09 3.62
N LEU A 83 -8.53 -11.08 4.10
CA LEU A 83 -7.88 -9.97 4.79
C LEU A 83 -7.88 -10.30 6.29
N VAL A 84 -6.72 -10.26 6.88
CA VAL A 84 -6.55 -10.53 8.31
C VAL A 84 -6.34 -9.20 9.02
N ILE A 85 -7.30 -8.80 9.82
CA ILE A 85 -7.27 -7.54 10.58
C ILE A 85 -7.03 -7.88 12.06
N PRO A 86 -5.84 -7.67 12.58
CA PRO A 86 -5.58 -7.88 14.01
C PRO A 86 -6.46 -6.97 14.88
N TYR A 87 -6.79 -7.40 16.08
CA TYR A 87 -7.60 -6.61 16.99
C TYR A 87 -7.00 -5.23 17.30
N ALA A 88 -5.68 -5.12 17.30
CA ALA A 88 -5.02 -3.82 17.44
C ALA A 88 -5.44 -2.84 16.35
N THR A 89 -5.55 -3.33 15.10
CA THR A 89 -6.02 -2.52 13.97
C THR A 89 -7.54 -2.29 14.07
N VAL A 90 -8.30 -3.26 14.54
CA VAL A 90 -9.74 -3.09 14.79
C VAL A 90 -9.98 -1.95 15.78
N GLU A 91 -9.16 -1.83 16.82
CA GLU A 91 -9.25 -0.72 17.76
C GLU A 91 -8.98 0.64 17.09
N ASP A 92 -8.08 0.69 16.14
CA ASP A 92 -7.83 1.91 15.37
C ASP A 92 -9.06 2.31 14.55
N PHE A 93 -9.75 1.34 13.95
CA PHE A 93 -11.01 1.60 13.26
C PHE A 93 -12.08 2.12 14.20
N LYS A 94 -12.18 1.57 15.42
CA LYS A 94 -13.12 2.05 16.43
C LYS A 94 -12.84 3.50 16.80
N LYS A 95 -11.58 3.86 17.00
CA LYS A 95 -11.18 5.24 17.29
C LYS A 95 -11.54 6.19 16.15
N ALA A 96 -11.58 5.70 14.92
CA ALA A 96 -11.98 6.46 13.75
C ALA A 96 -13.50 6.53 13.53
N GLY A 97 -14.29 5.94 14.43
CA GLY A 97 -15.76 5.97 14.37
C GLY A 97 -16.38 4.74 13.73
N ILE A 98 -15.60 3.70 13.45
CA ILE A 98 -16.07 2.44 12.88
C ILE A 98 -16.17 1.41 14.00
N ASP A 99 -17.31 1.30 14.64
CA ASP A 99 -17.50 0.43 15.80
C ASP A 99 -17.47 -1.06 15.45
N ASP A 100 -17.93 -1.41 14.26
CA ASP A 100 -18.00 -2.79 13.80
C ASP A 100 -17.45 -2.88 12.39
N VAL A 101 -16.21 -3.36 12.27
CA VAL A 101 -15.54 -3.49 10.98
C VAL A 101 -16.22 -4.51 10.06
N ILE A 102 -16.84 -5.55 10.62
CA ILE A 102 -17.55 -6.54 9.84
C ILE A 102 -18.76 -5.92 9.17
N LYS A 103 -19.61 -5.25 9.94
CA LYS A 103 -20.78 -4.57 9.39
C LYS A 103 -20.42 -3.45 8.43
N HIS A 104 -19.32 -2.76 8.71
CA HIS A 104 -18.87 -1.65 7.88
C HIS A 104 -18.42 -2.11 6.48
N PHE A 105 -17.72 -3.21 6.40
CA PHE A 105 -17.15 -3.68 5.14
C PHE A 105 -17.97 -4.77 4.43
N MET A 106 -18.85 -5.47 5.14
CA MET A 106 -19.63 -6.57 4.57
C MET A 106 -20.45 -6.11 3.37
N GLY A 107 -20.30 -6.83 2.26
CA GLY A 107 -21.01 -6.52 1.01
C GLY A 107 -20.47 -5.32 0.26
N LYS A 108 -19.41 -4.70 0.75
CA LYS A 108 -18.83 -3.50 0.15
C LYS A 108 -17.61 -3.84 -0.70
N LYS A 109 -17.42 -3.06 -1.76
CA LYS A 109 -16.21 -3.14 -2.56
C LYS A 109 -15.13 -2.29 -1.91
N ILE A 110 -13.99 -2.91 -1.65
CA ILE A 110 -12.85 -2.25 -1.00
C ILE A 110 -11.59 -2.45 -1.81
N ARG A 111 -10.66 -1.52 -1.62
CA ARG A 111 -9.31 -1.60 -2.18
C ARG A 111 -8.34 -1.79 -1.03
N VAL A 112 -7.46 -2.78 -1.16
CA VAL A 112 -6.49 -3.14 -0.11
C VAL A 112 -5.10 -3.18 -0.69
N THR A 113 -4.16 -2.62 0.04
CA THR A 113 -2.74 -2.67 -0.29
C THR A 113 -2.00 -3.40 0.80
N GLY A 114 -1.19 -4.36 0.44
CA GLY A 114 -0.38 -5.10 1.38
C GLY A 114 0.35 -6.26 0.78
N LYS A 115 1.17 -6.90 1.60
CA LYS A 115 1.93 -8.07 1.19
C LYS A 115 1.05 -9.32 1.19
N VAL A 116 1.09 -10.03 0.09
CA VAL A 116 0.36 -11.29 -0.06
C VAL A 116 1.17 -12.41 0.56
N ILE A 117 0.55 -13.15 1.45
CA ILE A 117 1.17 -14.33 2.08
C ILE A 117 0.27 -15.54 1.88
N ARG A 118 0.84 -16.71 2.03
CA ARG A 118 0.08 -17.96 2.05
C ARG A 118 0.25 -18.62 3.42
N GLN A 119 -0.86 -18.88 4.06
CA GLN A 119 -0.87 -19.48 5.37
C GLN A 119 -2.07 -20.43 5.47
N SER A 120 -1.85 -21.66 5.94
CA SER A 120 -2.89 -22.69 6.08
C SER A 120 -3.68 -22.90 4.76
N ASP A 121 -2.94 -22.98 3.65
CA ASP A 121 -3.48 -23.14 2.30
C ASP A 121 -4.42 -22.01 1.83
N GLN A 122 -4.34 -20.86 2.48
CA GLN A 122 -5.12 -19.68 2.12
C GLN A 122 -4.23 -18.51 1.74
N THR A 123 -4.64 -17.78 0.72
CA THR A 123 -4.00 -16.53 0.33
C THR A 123 -4.52 -15.42 1.22
N ARG A 124 -3.62 -14.68 1.85
CA ARG A 124 -3.97 -13.66 2.84
C ARG A 124 -3.18 -12.37 2.64
N ILE A 125 -3.79 -11.27 3.06
CA ILE A 125 -3.12 -9.98 3.26
C ILE A 125 -3.37 -9.57 4.71
N ILE A 126 -2.30 -9.28 5.44
CA ILE A 126 -2.43 -8.80 6.82
C ILE A 126 -2.55 -7.29 6.80
N VAL A 127 -3.63 -6.78 7.40
CA VAL A 127 -3.92 -5.35 7.49
C VAL A 127 -3.48 -4.86 8.87
N THR A 128 -2.34 -4.23 8.95
CA THR A 128 -1.81 -3.69 10.20
C THR A 128 -2.12 -2.22 10.39
N GLU A 129 -2.52 -1.53 9.33
CA GLU A 129 -2.84 -0.10 9.36
C GLU A 129 -4.14 0.16 8.62
N MET A 130 -4.94 1.08 9.14
CA MET A 130 -6.22 1.47 8.53
C MET A 130 -6.07 1.95 7.08
N LYS A 131 -5.00 2.68 6.79
CA LYS A 131 -4.74 3.22 5.44
C LYS A 131 -4.56 2.16 4.36
N GLN A 132 -4.35 0.91 4.74
CA GLN A 132 -4.25 -0.20 3.79
C GLN A 132 -5.59 -0.53 3.13
N ILE A 133 -6.71 -0.15 3.76
CA ILE A 133 -8.05 -0.41 3.24
C ILE A 133 -8.73 0.91 2.87
N GLU A 134 -9.24 0.97 1.63
CA GLU A 134 -10.04 2.09 1.15
C GLU A 134 -11.37 1.58 0.61
N MET A 135 -12.42 2.36 0.85
CA MET A 135 -13.71 2.09 0.23
C MET A 135 -13.69 2.51 -1.23
N VAL A 136 -14.14 1.65 -2.11
CA VAL A 136 -14.29 1.98 -3.53
C VAL A 136 -15.68 2.54 -3.75
N LYS A 137 -15.73 3.76 -4.30
CA LYS A 137 -16.99 4.42 -4.64
C LYS A 137 -17.47 4.02 -6.02
#